data_683b820b19888d843914e007542261f7
#
_entry.id   683b820b19888d843914e007542261f7
#
_cell.length_a   1.000
_cell.length_b   1.000
_cell.length_c   1.000
_cell.angle_alpha   90.00
_cell.angle_beta   90.00
_cell.angle_gamma   90.00
#
_symmetry.space_group_name_H-M   'P 1'
#
loop_
_entity.id
_entity.type
_entity.pdbx_description
1 polymer ?
#
loop_
_entity_poly.entity_id
_entity_poly.type
_entity_poly.pdbx_seq_one_letter_code
_entity_poly.pdbx_strand_id
1 'polypeptide(L)'
;MKKLLSFIMLCSLFCLSACTVDKNTESDVTSSKEPIQMFMFSQDGRLFVFTDKESFEFKGQDVSNLSTFLNSPHAKSIEKVSPKLYIYLNEEKKQWASSYLKVLVKADKLTKKQQDELVSQFNFTQASQAKDKVKQGIKEDFGISSQLDVFYIKTYKADGIIQEYKNRDELLAKYKLTKPIMATVYRTTYTTSKSYSLSDTGENILMGPLIILTAPLWIPFSLLDCLNERNVFLDFCPFR
;
A
#
# COMPACT_ATOMS: atom_id res chain seq x y z
N MET A 1 -19.04 32.46 -48.21
CA MET A 1 -19.11 32.44 -46.74
C MET A 1 -19.37 31.07 -46.13
N LYS A 2 -20.38 30.30 -46.59
CA LYS A 2 -20.66 28.95 -46.00
C LYS A 2 -19.49 27.96 -46.06
N LYS A 3 -18.69 27.93 -47.15
CA LYS A 3 -17.53 27.06 -47.30
C LYS A 3 -16.36 27.43 -46.37
N LEU A 4 -16.18 28.72 -46.10
CA LEU A 4 -15.17 29.20 -45.16
C LEU A 4 -15.50 28.84 -43.70
N LEU A 5 -16.80 28.94 -43.34
CA LEU A 5 -17.31 28.57 -42.02
C LEU A 5 -17.16 27.07 -41.76
N SER A 6 -17.42 26.22 -42.79
CA SER A 6 -17.24 24.78 -42.70
C SER A 6 -15.79 24.38 -42.53
N PHE A 7 -14.84 25.11 -43.16
CA PHE A 7 -13.41 24.85 -43.05
C PHE A 7 -12.88 25.22 -41.65
N ILE A 8 -13.34 26.35 -41.09
CA ILE A 8 -12.98 26.80 -39.75
C ILE A 8 -13.52 25.81 -38.71
N MET A 9 -14.75 25.30 -38.88
CA MET A 9 -15.35 24.31 -37.99
C MET A 9 -14.62 22.96 -38.04
N LEU A 10 -14.11 22.54 -39.20
CA LEU A 10 -13.31 21.33 -39.37
C LEU A 10 -11.92 21.46 -38.70
N CYS A 11 -11.26 22.60 -38.83
CA CYS A 11 -9.96 22.86 -38.19
C CYS A 11 -10.09 22.94 -36.66
N SER A 12 -11.17 23.47 -36.11
CA SER A 12 -11.36 23.50 -34.66
C SER A 12 -11.58 22.11 -34.07
N LEU A 13 -12.20 21.18 -34.81
CA LEU A 13 -12.34 19.78 -34.38
C LEU A 13 -11.00 19.01 -34.33
N PHE A 14 -10.05 19.35 -35.21
CA PHE A 14 -8.71 18.73 -35.19
C PHE A 14 -7.82 19.28 -34.08
N CYS A 15 -8.00 20.51 -33.62
CA CYS A 15 -7.21 21.09 -32.53
C CYS A 15 -7.59 20.51 -31.16
N LEU A 16 -8.80 19.96 -30.98
CA LEU A 16 -9.28 19.41 -29.71
C LEU A 16 -8.71 18.03 -29.39
N SER A 17 -8.13 17.32 -30.36
CA SER A 17 -7.59 15.96 -30.17
C SER A 17 -6.09 15.90 -29.87
N ALA A 18 -5.41 17.03 -29.75
CA ALA A 18 -3.93 17.07 -29.70
C ALA A 18 -3.32 17.14 -28.29
N CYS A 19 -4.14 17.23 -27.23
CA CYS A 19 -3.60 17.25 -25.86
C CYS A 19 -3.80 15.89 -25.20
N THR A 20 -2.72 15.14 -25.04
CA THR A 20 -2.69 13.98 -24.17
C THR A 20 -2.25 14.40 -22.77
N VAL A 21 -2.95 13.92 -21.77
CA VAL A 21 -2.59 14.12 -20.37
C VAL A 21 -1.88 12.86 -19.91
N ASP A 22 -0.56 12.94 -19.78
CA ASP A 22 0.22 11.86 -19.20
C ASP A 22 0.22 12.02 -17.68
N LYS A 23 -0.29 11.01 -17.00
CA LYS A 23 -0.26 10.89 -15.54
C LYS A 23 0.96 10.05 -15.17
N ASN A 24 2.00 10.69 -14.68
CA ASN A 24 3.14 10.01 -14.09
C ASN A 24 2.94 9.90 -12.58
N THR A 25 2.85 8.66 -12.08
CA THR A 25 2.78 8.40 -10.65
C THR A 25 4.16 7.96 -10.18
N GLU A 26 4.79 8.76 -9.36
CA GLU A 26 6.03 8.44 -8.69
C GLU A 26 5.73 7.93 -7.29
N SER A 27 6.51 6.96 -6.82
CA SER A 27 6.39 6.45 -5.46
C SER A 27 7.72 6.61 -4.74
N ASP A 28 7.67 7.23 -3.56
CA ASP A 28 8.79 7.27 -2.63
C ASP A 28 8.53 6.30 -1.48
N VAL A 29 9.52 5.45 -1.17
CA VAL A 29 9.41 4.43 -0.14
C VAL A 29 10.46 4.69 0.94
N THR A 30 9.99 4.99 2.14
CA THR A 30 10.84 5.09 3.32
C THR A 30 10.62 3.91 4.25
N SER A 31 11.64 3.54 5.04
CA SER A 31 11.51 2.48 6.03
C SER A 31 12.08 2.89 7.38
N SER A 32 11.43 2.47 8.45
CA SER A 32 11.86 2.73 9.83
C SER A 32 11.61 1.50 10.71
N LYS A 33 12.35 1.41 11.82
CA LYS A 33 12.06 0.45 12.88
C LYS A 33 11.22 1.15 13.94
N GLU A 34 10.04 0.60 14.24
CA GLU A 34 9.12 1.17 15.21
C GLU A 34 8.65 0.10 16.21
N PRO A 35 8.54 0.44 17.49
CA PRO A 35 8.05 -0.49 18.48
C PRO A 35 6.52 -0.62 18.36
N ILE A 36 6.02 -1.84 18.27
CA ILE A 36 4.63 -2.15 18.55
C ILE A 36 4.48 -2.14 20.06
N GLN A 37 3.72 -1.18 20.57
CA GLN A 37 3.47 -1.03 22.00
C GLN A 37 2.31 -1.87 22.49
N MET A 38 1.31 -2.09 21.62
CA MET A 38 0.13 -2.87 21.92
C MET A 38 -0.35 -3.61 20.68
N PHE A 39 -0.82 -4.84 20.87
CA PHE A 39 -1.70 -5.48 19.91
C PHE A 39 -2.84 -6.17 20.67
N MET A 40 -4.03 -6.15 20.08
CA MET A 40 -5.22 -6.69 20.73
C MET A 40 -6.19 -7.23 19.67
N PHE A 41 -6.76 -8.38 19.94
CA PHE A 41 -7.87 -8.91 19.14
C PHE A 41 -9.19 -8.51 19.76
N SER A 42 -10.09 -8.01 18.94
CA SER A 42 -11.48 -7.79 19.37
C SER A 42 -12.33 -9.05 19.21
N GLN A 43 -13.48 -9.08 19.85
CA GLN A 43 -14.40 -10.22 19.77
C GLN A 43 -14.97 -10.43 18.37
N ASP A 44 -15.04 -9.40 17.55
CA ASP A 44 -15.49 -9.44 16.16
C ASP A 44 -14.37 -9.77 15.14
N GLY A 45 -13.21 -10.23 15.64
CA GLY A 45 -12.13 -10.76 14.81
C GLY A 45 -11.23 -9.71 14.16
N ARG A 46 -11.20 -8.47 14.66
CA ARG A 46 -10.26 -7.44 14.23
C ARG A 46 -9.00 -7.47 15.08
N LEU A 47 -7.88 -7.08 14.49
CA LEU A 47 -6.60 -6.90 15.17
C LEU A 47 -6.27 -5.41 15.22
N PHE A 48 -6.07 -4.89 16.41
CA PHE A 48 -5.57 -3.55 16.67
C PHE A 48 -4.09 -3.60 16.99
N VAL A 49 -3.31 -2.77 16.30
CA VAL A 49 -1.86 -2.65 16.50
C VAL A 49 -1.52 -1.19 16.71
N PHE A 50 -0.85 -0.89 17.81
CA PHE A 50 -0.43 0.49 18.14
C PHE A 50 1.11 0.55 18.14
N THR A 51 1.65 1.46 17.33
CA THR A 51 3.06 1.86 17.39
C THR A 51 3.20 3.16 18.18
N ASP A 52 4.36 3.78 18.19
CA ASP A 52 4.52 5.11 18.82
C ASP A 52 3.75 6.20 18.08
N LYS A 53 3.61 6.05 16.76
CA LYS A 53 3.08 7.11 15.87
C LYS A 53 1.65 6.87 15.44
N GLU A 54 1.31 5.63 15.12
CA GLU A 54 0.08 5.30 14.43
C GLU A 54 -0.66 4.15 15.12
N SER A 55 -1.93 4.08 14.87
CA SER A 55 -2.79 2.97 15.27
C SER A 55 -3.42 2.35 14.03
N PHE A 56 -3.41 1.02 13.98
CA PHE A 56 -3.87 0.24 12.85
C PHE A 56 -5.03 -0.66 13.26
N GLU A 57 -5.97 -0.82 12.36
CA GLU A 57 -7.02 -1.82 12.45
C GLU A 57 -6.91 -2.76 11.25
N PHE A 58 -6.63 -4.03 11.50
CA PHE A 58 -6.52 -5.09 10.49
C PHE A 58 -7.69 -6.07 10.60
N LYS A 59 -8.10 -6.62 9.46
CA LYS A 59 -9.15 -7.62 9.38
C LYS A 59 -8.85 -8.66 8.30
N GLY A 60 -9.56 -9.79 8.35
CA GLY A 60 -9.46 -10.85 7.35
C GLY A 60 -9.18 -12.21 7.95
N GLN A 61 -9.18 -13.22 7.10
CA GLN A 61 -9.05 -14.63 7.54
C GLN A 61 -7.74 -14.89 8.28
N ASP A 62 -6.63 -14.31 7.83
CA ASP A 62 -5.33 -14.51 8.49
C ASP A 62 -5.26 -13.86 9.88
N VAL A 63 -6.05 -12.80 10.15
CA VAL A 63 -6.19 -12.24 11.50
C VAL A 63 -6.87 -13.25 12.42
N SER A 64 -7.95 -13.88 11.97
CA SER A 64 -8.65 -14.93 12.71
C SER A 64 -7.76 -16.17 12.93
N ASN A 65 -7.03 -16.59 11.90
CA ASN A 65 -6.07 -17.69 11.98
C ASN A 65 -4.94 -17.39 12.98
N LEU A 66 -4.42 -16.18 12.97
CA LEU A 66 -3.40 -15.72 13.93
C LEU A 66 -3.95 -15.75 15.35
N SER A 67 -5.16 -15.23 15.57
CA SER A 67 -5.82 -15.26 16.88
C SER A 67 -5.97 -16.70 17.38
N THR A 68 -6.46 -17.60 16.53
CA THR A 68 -6.62 -19.04 16.87
C THR A 68 -5.28 -19.67 17.22
N PHE A 69 -4.23 -19.39 16.44
CA PHE A 69 -2.88 -19.90 16.71
C PHE A 69 -2.33 -19.39 18.04
N LEU A 70 -2.44 -18.07 18.31
CA LEU A 70 -1.93 -17.47 19.55
C LEU A 70 -2.67 -17.96 20.81
N ASN A 71 -3.92 -18.38 20.69
CA ASN A 71 -4.70 -18.98 21.77
C ASN A 71 -4.47 -20.50 21.89
N SER A 72 -3.71 -21.12 21.00
CA SER A 72 -3.37 -22.53 21.05
C SER A 72 -2.15 -22.82 21.95
N PRO A 73 -1.97 -24.06 22.42
CA PRO A 73 -0.77 -24.45 23.15
C PRO A 73 0.53 -24.25 22.36
N HIS A 74 0.44 -24.25 21.02
CA HIS A 74 1.59 -24.11 20.12
C HIS A 74 2.22 -22.70 20.18
N ALA A 75 1.49 -21.68 20.62
CA ALA A 75 2.01 -20.31 20.75
C ALA A 75 3.24 -20.24 21.69
N LYS A 76 3.34 -21.12 22.68
CA LYS A 76 4.48 -21.19 23.60
C LYS A 76 5.78 -21.61 22.91
N SER A 77 5.70 -22.21 21.73
CA SER A 77 6.84 -22.65 20.93
C SER A 77 7.33 -21.61 19.93
N ILE A 78 6.73 -20.41 19.92
CA ILE A 78 7.22 -19.29 19.12
C ILE A 78 8.66 -18.98 19.54
N GLU A 79 9.56 -18.99 18.57
CA GLU A 79 10.97 -18.63 18.78
C GLU A 79 11.22 -17.17 18.44
N LYS A 80 10.71 -16.74 17.27
CA LYS A 80 10.88 -15.35 16.80
C LYS A 80 9.64 -14.90 16.01
N VAL A 81 9.41 -13.61 16.01
CA VAL A 81 8.42 -12.92 15.17
C VAL A 81 9.06 -11.77 14.43
N SER A 82 8.62 -11.53 13.21
CA SER A 82 9.04 -10.39 12.38
C SER A 82 7.82 -9.70 11.79
N PRO A 83 7.30 -8.66 12.44
CA PRO A 83 6.22 -7.86 11.89
C PRO A 83 6.76 -6.83 10.89
N LYS A 84 6.09 -6.72 9.74
CA LYS A 84 6.28 -5.67 8.74
C LYS A 84 4.95 -4.97 8.52
N LEU A 85 4.94 -3.67 8.59
CA LEU A 85 3.78 -2.82 8.34
C LEU A 85 4.05 -1.98 7.09
N TYR A 86 3.10 -1.97 6.17
CA TYR A 86 3.16 -1.18 4.95
C TYR A 86 2.06 -0.15 4.99
N ILE A 87 2.43 1.10 4.90
CA ILE A 87 1.54 2.26 4.91
C ILE A 87 1.58 2.87 3.53
N TYR A 88 0.42 3.10 2.96
CA TYR A 88 0.25 3.69 1.65
C TYR A 88 -0.50 5.00 1.79
N LEU A 89 0.12 6.08 1.34
CA LEU A 89 -0.40 7.44 1.40
C LEU A 89 -0.61 7.92 -0.04
N ASN A 90 -1.84 8.28 -0.39
CA ASN A 90 -2.11 8.92 -1.67
C ASN A 90 -2.43 10.42 -1.48
N GLU A 91 -2.46 11.17 -2.59
CA GLU A 91 -2.76 12.61 -2.59
C GLU A 91 -4.15 12.94 -2.04
N GLU A 92 -5.11 12.01 -2.15
CA GLU A 92 -6.47 12.16 -1.61
C GLU A 92 -6.54 11.90 -0.10
N LYS A 93 -5.39 11.77 0.58
CA LYS A 93 -5.26 11.44 2.01
C LYS A 93 -5.96 10.13 2.41
N LYS A 94 -6.28 9.28 1.46
CA LYS A 94 -6.71 7.92 1.76
C LYS A 94 -5.50 7.14 2.24
N GLN A 95 -5.56 6.68 3.47
CA GLN A 95 -4.51 5.91 4.11
C GLN A 95 -5.01 4.48 4.27
N TRP A 96 -4.28 3.55 3.71
CA TRP A 96 -4.50 2.13 3.98
C TRP A 96 -3.20 1.49 4.42
N ALA A 97 -3.31 0.38 5.11
CA ALA A 97 -2.18 -0.36 5.60
C ALA A 97 -2.31 -1.83 5.24
N SER A 98 -1.19 -2.50 5.10
CA SER A 98 -1.15 -3.95 5.13
C SER A 98 -0.08 -4.42 6.11
N SER A 99 -0.29 -5.59 6.69
CA SER A 99 0.67 -6.20 7.61
C SER A 99 1.11 -7.57 7.12
N TYR A 100 2.38 -7.88 7.37
CA TYR A 100 2.96 -9.20 7.18
C TYR A 100 3.65 -9.58 8.48
N LEU A 101 3.07 -10.53 9.19
CA LEU A 101 3.67 -11.09 10.39
C LEU A 101 4.25 -12.45 10.08
N LYS A 102 5.58 -12.57 10.09
CA LYS A 102 6.24 -13.88 10.04
C LYS A 102 6.41 -14.41 11.45
N VAL A 103 5.99 -15.65 11.66
CA VAL A 103 6.14 -16.36 12.92
C VAL A 103 7.02 -17.58 12.68
N LEU A 104 8.06 -17.70 13.48
CA LEU A 104 9.00 -18.81 13.48
C LEU A 104 8.81 -19.63 14.75
N VAL A 105 8.58 -20.92 14.59
CA VAL A 105 8.39 -21.88 15.67
C VAL A 105 9.52 -22.89 15.62
N LYS A 106 10.10 -23.25 16.76
CA LYS A 106 11.19 -24.21 16.86
C LYS A 106 10.65 -25.62 17.08
N ALA A 107 11.05 -26.58 16.24
CA ALA A 107 10.55 -27.94 16.22
C ALA A 107 10.89 -28.76 17.48
N ASP A 108 12.06 -28.52 18.08
CA ASP A 108 12.53 -29.23 19.27
C ASP A 108 11.70 -28.95 20.52
N LYS A 109 10.92 -27.86 20.50
CA LYS A 109 9.97 -27.51 21.56
C LYS A 109 8.62 -28.23 21.43
N LEU A 110 8.45 -29.06 20.41
CA LEU A 110 7.19 -29.69 20.05
C LEU A 110 7.32 -31.20 19.93
N THR A 111 6.31 -31.90 20.40
CA THR A 111 6.15 -33.33 20.10
C THR A 111 5.83 -33.54 18.61
N LYS A 112 6.06 -34.75 18.08
CA LYS A 112 5.74 -35.07 16.68
C LYS A 112 4.26 -34.77 16.35
N LYS A 113 3.34 -35.13 17.23
CA LYS A 113 1.91 -34.81 17.07
C LYS A 113 1.67 -33.29 16.94
N GLN A 114 2.32 -32.48 17.77
CA GLN A 114 2.18 -31.03 17.71
C GLN A 114 2.78 -30.44 16.43
N GLN A 115 3.88 -31.02 15.92
CA GLN A 115 4.44 -30.63 14.62
C GLN A 115 3.47 -30.93 13.48
N ASP A 116 2.82 -32.08 13.49
CA ASP A 116 1.81 -32.45 12.49
C ASP A 116 0.56 -31.57 12.57
N GLU A 117 0.14 -31.17 13.78
CA GLU A 117 -0.93 -30.19 14.00
C GLU A 117 -0.57 -28.79 13.48
N LEU A 118 0.67 -28.32 13.66
CA LEU A 118 1.12 -27.05 13.09
C LEU A 118 0.96 -27.02 11.56
N VAL A 119 1.31 -28.12 10.90
CA VAL A 119 1.21 -28.21 9.44
C VAL A 119 -0.25 -28.33 9.00
N SER A 120 -1.01 -29.26 9.61
CA SER A 120 -2.37 -29.61 9.15
C SER A 120 -3.43 -28.58 9.55
N GLN A 121 -3.36 -28.02 10.75
CA GLN A 121 -4.38 -27.10 11.28
C GLN A 121 -4.01 -25.63 11.08
N PHE A 122 -2.74 -25.29 11.26
CA PHE A 122 -2.28 -23.89 11.22
C PHE A 122 -1.54 -23.53 9.93
N ASN A 123 -1.36 -24.49 9.00
CA ASN A 123 -0.69 -24.28 7.71
C ASN A 123 0.73 -23.70 7.85
N PHE A 124 1.49 -24.15 8.85
CA PHE A 124 2.91 -23.87 8.93
C PHE A 124 3.66 -24.76 7.92
N THR A 125 4.76 -24.25 7.40
CA THR A 125 5.65 -24.98 6.51
C THR A 125 7.00 -25.18 7.21
N GLN A 126 7.58 -26.39 7.12
CA GLN A 126 8.96 -26.59 7.58
C GLN A 126 9.90 -25.69 6.77
N ALA A 127 10.75 -24.92 7.44
CA ALA A 127 11.53 -23.87 6.80
C ALA A 127 12.48 -24.40 5.71
N SER A 128 13.01 -25.62 5.89
CA SER A 128 13.84 -26.30 4.87
C SER A 128 13.08 -26.64 3.59
N GLN A 129 11.77 -26.88 3.67
CA GLN A 129 10.89 -27.19 2.53
C GLN A 129 10.26 -25.96 1.89
N ALA A 130 10.47 -24.79 2.48
CA ALA A 130 9.92 -23.54 1.95
C ALA A 130 10.59 -23.14 0.63
N LYS A 131 9.88 -22.38 -0.21
CA LYS A 131 10.43 -21.80 -1.45
C LYS A 131 11.62 -20.90 -1.15
N ASP A 132 12.56 -20.78 -2.08
CA ASP A 132 13.82 -20.04 -1.88
C ASP A 132 13.60 -18.58 -1.45
N LYS A 133 12.59 -17.91 -2.01
CA LYS A 133 12.20 -16.55 -1.58
C LYS A 133 11.81 -16.49 -0.09
N VAL A 134 11.19 -17.54 0.44
CA VAL A 134 10.83 -17.62 1.86
C VAL A 134 12.07 -17.89 2.70
N LYS A 135 12.97 -18.78 2.24
CA LYS A 135 14.25 -19.06 2.92
C LYS A 135 15.13 -17.81 2.98
N GLN A 136 15.21 -17.04 1.89
CA GLN A 136 15.88 -15.76 1.87
C GLN A 136 15.26 -14.80 2.89
N GLY A 137 13.93 -14.70 2.92
CA GLY A 137 13.23 -13.88 3.90
C GLY A 137 13.44 -14.32 5.35
N ILE A 138 13.68 -15.62 5.63
CA ILE A 138 14.06 -16.11 6.96
C ILE A 138 15.45 -15.57 7.34
N LYS A 139 16.40 -15.63 6.41
CA LYS A 139 17.75 -15.10 6.63
C LYS A 139 17.72 -13.60 6.92
N GLU A 140 16.98 -12.83 6.12
CA GLU A 140 16.87 -11.38 6.24
C GLU A 140 16.18 -10.95 7.54
N ASP A 141 15.06 -11.59 7.88
CA ASP A 141 14.21 -11.17 8.98
C ASP A 141 14.65 -11.73 10.34
N PHE A 142 15.30 -12.89 10.37
CA PHE A 142 15.65 -13.59 11.61
C PHE A 142 17.14 -13.86 11.77
N GLY A 143 17.95 -13.62 10.72
CA GLY A 143 19.39 -13.90 10.71
C GLY A 143 19.72 -15.40 10.65
N ILE A 144 18.77 -16.27 10.24
CA ILE A 144 18.93 -17.71 10.22
C ILE A 144 19.17 -18.18 8.78
N SER A 145 20.35 -18.78 8.52
CA SER A 145 20.73 -19.28 7.21
C SER A 145 21.04 -20.79 7.19
N SER A 146 21.12 -21.42 8.35
CA SER A 146 21.44 -22.86 8.53
C SER A 146 20.43 -23.51 9.46
N GLN A 147 20.42 -24.85 9.48
CA GLN A 147 19.53 -25.63 10.35
C GLN A 147 18.03 -25.29 10.16
N LEU A 148 17.62 -25.03 8.93
CA LEU A 148 16.24 -24.68 8.61
C LEU A 148 15.24 -25.83 8.88
N ASP A 149 15.71 -27.05 8.98
CA ASP A 149 14.93 -28.24 9.28
C ASP A 149 14.35 -28.25 10.71
N VAL A 150 14.98 -27.51 11.63
CA VAL A 150 14.50 -27.38 13.03
C VAL A 150 13.44 -26.31 13.21
N PHE A 151 13.01 -25.63 12.15
CA PHE A 151 12.03 -24.55 12.23
C PHE A 151 10.82 -24.77 11.35
N TYR A 152 9.68 -24.30 11.83
CA TYR A 152 8.45 -24.09 11.07
C TYR A 152 8.17 -22.61 10.93
N ILE A 153 7.69 -22.20 9.74
CA ILE A 153 7.39 -20.80 9.43
C ILE A 153 5.97 -20.63 8.91
N LYS A 154 5.32 -19.58 9.33
CA LYS A 154 4.05 -19.08 8.78
C LYS A 154 4.12 -17.59 8.60
N THR A 155 3.54 -17.10 7.49
CA THR A 155 3.32 -15.68 7.26
C THR A 155 1.83 -15.41 7.31
N TYR A 156 1.40 -14.54 8.19
CA TYR A 156 0.05 -14.00 8.25
C TYR A 156 0.02 -12.66 7.54
N LYS A 157 -0.98 -12.45 6.68
CA LYS A 157 -1.16 -11.22 5.92
C LYS A 157 -2.51 -10.63 6.26
N ALA A 158 -2.56 -9.32 6.45
CA ALA A 158 -3.81 -8.64 6.70
C ALA A 158 -3.80 -7.25 6.07
N ASP A 159 -4.94 -6.87 5.52
CA ASP A 159 -5.18 -5.52 5.06
C ASP A 159 -5.96 -4.75 6.11
N GLY A 160 -5.73 -3.45 6.17
CA GLY A 160 -6.29 -2.62 7.21
C GLY A 160 -6.25 -1.14 6.88
N ILE A 161 -6.59 -0.37 7.88
CA ILE A 161 -6.63 1.09 7.85
C ILE A 161 -5.80 1.68 8.98
N ILE A 162 -5.35 2.91 8.79
CA ILE A 162 -4.80 3.72 9.87
C ILE A 162 -5.98 4.49 10.47
N GLN A 163 -6.12 4.45 11.78
CA GLN A 163 -7.21 5.09 12.48
C GLN A 163 -6.74 5.76 13.76
N GLU A 164 -7.20 6.97 14.00
CA GLU A 164 -6.99 7.66 15.26
C GLU A 164 -8.04 7.23 16.29
N TYR A 165 -7.57 6.83 17.46
CA TYR A 165 -8.43 6.45 18.59
C TYR A 165 -8.37 7.54 19.67
N LYS A 166 -9.51 8.12 20.01
CA LYS A 166 -9.62 9.16 21.06
C LYS A 166 -9.16 8.66 22.43
N ASN A 167 -9.33 7.36 22.70
CA ASN A 167 -8.96 6.71 23.96
C ASN A 167 -7.63 5.93 23.85
N ARG A 168 -6.77 6.30 22.90
CA ARG A 168 -5.49 5.61 22.64
C ARG A 168 -4.62 5.48 23.88
N ASP A 169 -4.50 6.57 24.65
CA ASP A 169 -3.65 6.59 25.86
C ASP A 169 -4.21 5.70 26.96
N GLU A 170 -5.53 5.63 27.12
CA GLU A 170 -6.20 4.72 28.06
C GLU A 170 -5.97 3.25 27.67
N LEU A 171 -6.08 2.93 26.38
CA LEU A 171 -5.81 1.59 25.87
C LEU A 171 -4.34 1.20 26.09
N LEU A 172 -3.42 2.09 25.79
CA LEU A 172 -1.98 1.86 26.06
C LEU A 172 -1.71 1.70 27.56
N ALA A 173 -2.29 2.52 28.42
CA ALA A 173 -2.11 2.38 29.87
C ALA A 173 -2.58 1.01 30.38
N LYS A 174 -3.62 0.43 29.78
CA LYS A 174 -4.20 -0.85 30.19
C LYS A 174 -3.56 -2.07 29.56
N TYR A 175 -3.17 -1.98 28.28
CA TYR A 175 -2.81 -3.13 27.47
C TYR A 175 -1.41 -3.05 26.82
N LYS A 176 -0.59 -2.10 27.25
CA LYS A 176 0.79 -1.98 26.74
C LYS A 176 1.58 -3.26 26.96
N LEU A 177 2.29 -3.68 25.92
CA LEU A 177 3.21 -4.81 26.02
C LEU A 177 4.34 -4.51 26.99
N THR A 178 4.63 -5.45 27.88
CA THR A 178 5.77 -5.35 28.82
C THR A 178 7.09 -5.22 28.06
N LYS A 179 7.18 -5.90 26.90
CA LYS A 179 8.34 -5.83 26.00
C LYS A 179 7.83 -5.51 24.59
N PRO A 180 8.10 -4.31 24.07
CA PRO A 180 7.70 -3.94 22.72
C PRO A 180 8.29 -4.88 21.66
N ILE A 181 7.52 -5.15 20.62
CA ILE A 181 7.96 -5.92 19.46
C ILE A 181 8.37 -4.94 18.36
N MET A 182 9.63 -5.02 17.91
CA MET A 182 10.10 -4.13 16.85
C MET A 182 9.53 -4.54 15.49
N ALA A 183 8.78 -3.65 14.84
CA ALA A 183 8.30 -3.79 13.49
C ALA A 183 9.15 -3.00 12.50
N THR A 184 9.26 -3.49 11.27
CA THR A 184 9.72 -2.68 10.14
C THR A 184 8.51 -2.03 9.49
N VAL A 185 8.47 -0.69 9.51
CA VAL A 185 7.39 0.09 8.91
C VAL A 185 7.89 0.69 7.60
N TYR A 186 7.20 0.37 6.51
CA TYR A 186 7.43 0.93 5.18
C TYR A 186 6.34 1.94 4.87
N ARG A 187 6.73 3.18 4.55
CA ARG A 187 5.80 4.22 4.12
C ARG A 187 6.01 4.51 2.65
N THR A 188 4.98 4.31 1.87
CA THR A 188 4.97 4.60 0.44
C THR A 188 4.09 5.82 0.21
N THR A 189 4.68 6.90 -0.31
CA THR A 189 3.97 8.11 -0.72
C THR A 189 3.86 8.10 -2.23
N TYR A 190 2.63 8.25 -2.75
CA TYR A 190 2.38 8.38 -4.17
C TYR A 190 2.15 9.83 -4.51
N THR A 191 2.98 10.36 -5.43
CA THR A 191 2.83 11.71 -5.98
C THR A 191 2.46 11.58 -7.45
N THR A 192 1.32 12.13 -7.84
CA THR A 192 0.88 12.11 -9.23
C THR A 192 1.20 13.46 -9.87
N SER A 193 2.13 13.46 -10.82
CA SER A 193 2.37 14.62 -11.67
C SER A 193 1.56 14.46 -12.96
N LYS A 194 0.86 15.53 -13.35
CA LYS A 194 0.21 15.63 -14.66
C LYS A 194 1.12 16.43 -15.56
N SER A 195 1.66 15.78 -16.60
CA SER A 195 2.34 16.48 -17.68
C SER A 195 1.40 16.59 -18.88
N TYR A 196 1.33 17.77 -19.43
CA TYR A 196 0.60 18.02 -20.66
C TYR A 196 1.63 18.00 -21.80
N SER A 197 1.65 16.94 -22.61
CA SER A 197 2.47 16.88 -23.81
C SER A 197 1.58 17.12 -25.03
N LEU A 198 2.04 17.97 -25.93
CA LEU A 198 1.57 17.94 -27.32
C LEU A 198 2.07 16.60 -27.88
N SER A 199 1.17 15.77 -28.42
CA SER A 199 1.54 14.45 -28.95
C SER A 199 2.73 14.57 -29.93
N ASP A 200 3.71 13.64 -29.81
CA ASP A 200 4.96 13.60 -30.60
C ASP A 200 4.78 13.58 -32.13
N THR A 201 3.56 13.54 -32.63
CA THR A 201 3.24 13.79 -34.04
C THR A 201 3.58 15.20 -34.51
N GLY A 202 4.00 16.08 -33.63
CA GLY A 202 4.31 17.49 -33.89
C GLY A 202 5.78 17.85 -34.11
N GLU A 203 6.72 16.92 -34.08
CA GLU A 203 8.16 17.25 -34.24
C GLU A 203 8.52 17.95 -35.54
N ASN A 204 7.59 18.06 -36.51
CA ASN A 204 7.81 18.77 -37.78
C ASN A 204 6.89 19.96 -38.02
N ILE A 205 6.12 20.42 -37.03
CA ILE A 205 5.26 21.59 -37.21
C ILE A 205 5.80 22.74 -36.34
N LEU A 206 6.65 23.57 -36.94
CA LEU A 206 7.05 24.91 -36.47
C LEU A 206 5.86 25.88 -36.35
N MET A 207 4.68 25.38 -35.88
CA MET A 207 3.41 26.13 -35.90
C MET A 207 2.91 26.53 -34.51
N GLY A 208 3.58 26.12 -33.43
CA GLY A 208 3.16 26.46 -32.06
C GLY A 208 2.95 27.94 -31.81
N PRO A 209 3.89 28.84 -32.19
CA PRO A 209 3.72 30.29 -31.98
C PRO A 209 2.66 30.92 -32.87
N LEU A 210 2.43 30.36 -34.09
CA LEU A 210 1.50 30.97 -35.06
C LEU A 210 0.02 30.71 -34.70
N ILE A 211 -0.28 29.55 -34.10
CA ILE A 211 -1.65 29.21 -33.71
C ILE A 211 -2.13 30.09 -32.56
N ILE A 212 -1.24 30.46 -31.64
CA ILE A 212 -1.56 31.37 -30.52
C ILE A 212 -1.86 32.78 -31.00
N LEU A 213 -1.17 33.23 -32.07
CA LEU A 213 -1.33 34.57 -32.63
C LEU A 213 -2.56 34.74 -33.54
N THR A 214 -3.09 33.62 -34.06
CA THR A 214 -4.23 33.63 -34.99
C THR A 214 -5.51 33.06 -34.41
N ALA A 215 -5.49 32.55 -33.16
CA ALA A 215 -6.71 32.13 -32.48
C ALA A 215 -7.63 33.33 -32.28
N PRO A 216 -8.89 33.24 -32.75
CA PRO A 216 -9.82 34.35 -32.54
C PRO A 216 -10.01 34.58 -31.04
N LEU A 217 -9.97 35.85 -30.64
CA LEU A 217 -10.05 36.36 -29.26
C LEU A 217 -11.32 35.96 -28.47
N TRP A 218 -12.16 35.12 -29.02
CA TRP A 218 -13.38 34.59 -28.39
C TRP A 218 -13.34 33.09 -28.06
N ILE A 219 -12.16 32.51 -27.87
CA ILE A 219 -12.06 31.20 -27.23
C ILE A 219 -12.72 31.37 -25.85
N PRO A 220 -13.77 30.59 -25.53
CA PRO A 220 -14.47 30.76 -24.26
C PRO A 220 -13.47 30.58 -23.13
N PHE A 221 -13.51 31.46 -22.13
CA PHE A 221 -12.65 31.44 -20.95
C PHE A 221 -12.64 30.04 -20.27
N SER A 222 -13.71 29.27 -20.42
CA SER A 222 -13.79 27.88 -19.96
C SER A 222 -12.74 26.93 -20.54
N LEU A 223 -12.13 27.25 -21.70
CA LEU A 223 -11.05 26.44 -22.27
C LEU A 223 -9.69 26.83 -21.66
N LEU A 224 -9.52 28.10 -21.31
CA LEU A 224 -8.36 28.59 -20.57
C LEU A 224 -8.37 28.13 -19.11
N ASP A 225 -9.53 27.99 -18.50
CA ASP A 225 -9.69 27.45 -17.17
C ASP A 225 -9.33 25.94 -17.13
N CYS A 226 -9.61 25.16 -18.16
CA CYS A 226 -9.12 23.80 -18.28
C CYS A 226 -7.59 23.68 -18.36
N LEU A 227 -6.90 24.76 -18.81
CA LEU A 227 -5.44 24.79 -18.94
C LEU A 227 -4.75 25.37 -17.68
N ASN A 228 -5.46 26.06 -16.83
CA ASN A 228 -4.86 26.82 -15.72
C ASN A 228 -5.30 26.38 -14.32
N GLU A 229 -6.32 25.52 -14.15
CA GLU A 229 -6.77 25.21 -12.81
C GLU A 229 -6.39 23.81 -12.30
N ARG A 230 -5.60 23.88 -11.26
CA ARG A 230 -5.53 22.91 -10.20
C ARG A 230 -6.92 22.74 -9.56
N ASN A 231 -7.52 21.57 -9.69
CA ASN A 231 -8.32 20.97 -8.63
C ASN A 231 -9.83 21.14 -8.48
N VAL A 232 -10.62 21.73 -9.36
CA VAL A 232 -12.07 21.79 -9.02
C VAL A 232 -13.06 21.32 -10.08
N PHE A 233 -12.69 21.12 -11.36
CA PHE A 233 -13.67 20.88 -12.43
C PHE A 233 -13.41 19.67 -13.34
N LEU A 234 -12.89 18.56 -12.82
CA LEU A 234 -12.74 17.32 -13.61
C LEU A 234 -14.05 16.56 -13.86
N ASP A 235 -15.14 16.94 -13.19
CA ASP A 235 -16.45 16.29 -13.40
C ASP A 235 -17.26 16.88 -14.54
N PHE A 236 -16.82 17.99 -15.15
CA PHE A 236 -17.53 18.69 -16.23
C PHE A 236 -16.77 18.72 -17.56
N CYS A 237 -15.68 18.00 -17.73
CA CYS A 237 -15.05 17.88 -19.05
C CYS A 237 -15.81 16.81 -19.86
N PRO A 238 -16.51 17.14 -20.98
CA PRO A 238 -17.32 16.19 -21.76
C PRO A 238 -16.49 15.18 -22.55
N PHE A 239 -15.16 15.11 -22.32
CA PHE A 239 -14.26 14.22 -23.01
C PHE A 239 -13.57 13.28 -21.99
N ARG A 240 -14.35 12.31 -21.55
CA ARG A 240 -13.82 11.15 -20.86
C ARG A 240 -13.91 9.95 -21.79
#